data_cb876629781be4bc8f16d5a3eb6a5e43
#
_entry.id   cb876629781be4bc8f16d5a3eb6a5e43
#
_cell.length_a   1.000
_cell.length_b   1.000
_cell.length_c   1.000
_cell.angle_alpha   90.00
_cell.angle_beta   90.00
_cell.angle_gamma   90.00
#
_symmetry.space_group_name_H-M   'P 1'
#
loop_
_entity.id
_entity.type
_entity.pdbx_description
1 polymer ?
#
loop_
_entity_poly.entity_id
_entity_poly.type
_entity_poly.pdbx_seq_one_letter_code
_entity_poly.pdbx_strand_id
1 'polypeptide(L)'
;LTDATAEKHDSFVGRGEMGSIIEIFSGEVLVQQEPDASSFPSGGIRNTFEARGYTAWDVSSPAFIVGNTLCIPTVFVSYTGEALDYKTPLLRSLAVLDKAAVDVCHLFDKDVKKVIATLGWEQEYFLIDEALYYARPDLMLADRTLMGHPSSKDQQLSDHYFGSIPDRVKAFMKEFEFEAYKLGIPVKTRHNEVAPNQFECAPVFEEANLAVDHNQLIMDVMRRVARKHKFRVLF
;
A
#
# COMPACT_ATOMS: atom_id res chain seq x y z
N LEU A 1 -13.03 9.38 1.81
CA LEU A 1 -13.42 10.41 0.84
C LEU A 1 -14.82 10.87 1.21
N THR A 2 -14.98 12.13 1.55
CA THR A 2 -16.30 12.74 1.77
C THR A 2 -16.98 12.93 0.43
N ASP A 3 -18.33 12.98 0.40
CA ASP A 3 -19.11 13.17 -0.84
C ASP A 3 -18.67 14.42 -1.63
N ALA A 4 -18.23 15.48 -0.95
CA ALA A 4 -17.71 16.68 -1.59
C ALA A 4 -16.39 16.45 -2.36
N THR A 5 -15.57 15.50 -1.92
CA THR A 5 -14.35 15.11 -2.63
C THR A 5 -14.69 14.25 -3.85
N ALA A 6 -15.69 13.37 -3.73
CA ALA A 6 -16.18 12.58 -4.84
C ALA A 6 -16.81 13.43 -5.94
N GLU A 7 -17.64 14.43 -5.60
CA GLU A 7 -18.22 15.36 -6.59
C GLU A 7 -17.16 16.17 -7.33
N LYS A 8 -16.12 16.64 -6.64
CA LYS A 8 -15.00 17.33 -7.29
C LYS A 8 -14.19 16.41 -8.20
N HIS A 9 -14.03 15.14 -7.81
CA HIS A 9 -13.35 14.15 -8.65
C HIS A 9 -14.18 13.76 -9.87
N ASP A 10 -15.49 13.63 -9.76
CA ASP A 10 -16.37 13.34 -10.90
C ASP A 10 -16.33 14.45 -11.95
N SER A 11 -16.27 15.70 -11.53
CA SER A 11 -16.13 16.84 -12.48
C SER A 11 -14.77 16.84 -13.18
N PHE A 12 -13.73 16.27 -12.55
CA PHE A 12 -12.40 16.14 -13.11
C PHE A 12 -12.30 14.99 -14.11
N VAL A 13 -12.82 13.81 -13.76
CA VAL A 13 -12.82 12.63 -14.63
C VAL A 13 -13.68 12.83 -15.88
N GLY A 14 -14.75 13.64 -15.79
CA GLY A 14 -15.67 13.91 -16.89
C GLY A 14 -15.13 14.84 -18.00
N ARG A 15 -13.96 15.45 -17.84
CA ARG A 15 -13.40 16.39 -18.83
C ARG A 15 -12.51 15.79 -19.90
N GLY A 16 -12.28 14.48 -19.91
CA GLY A 16 -11.71 13.76 -21.05
C GLY A 16 -10.25 14.08 -21.43
N GLU A 17 -9.55 14.91 -20.71
CA GLU A 17 -8.13 15.20 -20.97
C GLU A 17 -7.21 14.41 -20.01
N MET A 18 -7.04 13.16 -20.32
CA MET A 18 -6.20 12.22 -19.56
C MET A 18 -4.71 12.30 -19.94
N GLY A 19 -4.16 13.43 -20.14
CA GLY A 19 -2.79 13.38 -20.68
C GLY A 19 -1.73 14.23 -20.01
N SER A 20 -2.05 15.29 -19.32
CA SER A 20 -0.98 16.22 -18.96
C SER A 20 -1.28 17.21 -17.82
N ILE A 21 -2.39 17.11 -17.16
CA ILE A 21 -2.73 18.09 -16.12
C ILE A 21 -2.70 17.39 -14.77
N ILE A 22 -1.64 17.67 -14.02
CA ILE A 22 -1.65 17.52 -12.57
C ILE A 22 -2.53 18.66 -12.05
N GLU A 23 -3.80 18.40 -11.85
CA GLU A 23 -4.63 19.36 -11.14
C GLU A 23 -4.26 19.31 -9.67
N ILE A 24 -3.65 20.38 -9.21
CA ILE A 24 -3.31 20.55 -7.80
C ILE A 24 -4.58 21.04 -7.12
N PHE A 25 -5.21 20.20 -6.33
CA PHE A 25 -6.31 20.63 -5.50
C PHE A 25 -5.75 21.46 -4.34
N SER A 26 -6.15 22.73 -4.25
CA SER A 26 -5.87 23.50 -3.06
C SER A 26 -6.54 22.77 -1.87
N GLY A 27 -5.78 22.46 -0.85
CA GLY A 27 -6.32 21.95 0.41
C GLY A 27 -7.12 23.05 1.12
N GLU A 28 -8.10 23.63 0.46
CA GLU A 28 -9.07 24.43 1.15
C GLU A 28 -9.74 23.55 2.19
N VAL A 29 -9.75 24.04 3.41
CA VAL A 29 -10.49 23.45 4.50
C VAL A 29 -11.80 22.96 3.94
N LEU A 30 -11.99 21.66 3.94
CA LEU A 30 -13.30 21.06 3.81
C LEU A 30 -14.14 21.72 4.87
N VAL A 31 -14.92 22.66 4.41
CA VAL A 31 -15.60 23.65 5.22
C VAL A 31 -16.16 23.03 6.48
N GLN A 32 -15.52 23.37 7.62
CA GLN A 32 -16.14 23.57 8.92
C GLN A 32 -16.96 22.44 9.55
N GLN A 33 -17.25 21.34 8.92
CA GLN A 33 -18.13 20.31 9.47
C GLN A 33 -17.45 18.98 9.81
N GLU A 34 -16.29 18.72 9.22
CA GLU A 34 -15.49 17.56 9.59
C GLU A 34 -14.04 18.00 9.80
N PRO A 35 -13.42 17.61 10.93
CA PRO A 35 -12.01 17.85 11.13
C PRO A 35 -11.26 17.04 10.06
N ASP A 36 -10.78 17.72 9.06
CA ASP A 36 -9.83 17.18 8.13
C ASP A 36 -8.57 16.75 8.91
N ALA A 37 -7.98 15.64 8.52
CA ALA A 37 -6.72 15.17 9.08
C ALA A 37 -5.55 16.18 8.90
N SER A 38 -5.73 17.19 8.05
CA SER A 38 -4.81 18.31 7.89
C SER A 38 -5.01 19.43 8.92
N SER A 39 -6.13 19.45 9.67
CA SER A 39 -6.37 20.41 10.73
C SER A 39 -5.91 19.85 12.06
N PHE A 40 -4.92 20.49 12.66
CA PHE A 40 -4.55 20.22 14.04
C PHE A 40 -5.62 20.79 14.98
N PRO A 41 -5.88 20.14 16.13
CA PRO A 41 -6.85 20.67 17.08
C PRO A 41 -6.46 22.10 17.47
N SER A 42 -7.37 23.03 17.27
CA SER A 42 -7.23 24.40 17.75
C SER A 42 -7.25 24.41 19.27
N GLY A 43 -6.36 25.14 19.88
CA GLY A 43 -6.34 25.30 21.34
C GLY A 43 -5.40 24.38 22.10
N GLY A 44 -4.41 23.77 21.44
CA GLY A 44 -3.32 23.06 22.10
C GLY A 44 -2.20 23.98 22.61
N ILE A 45 -1.07 23.39 22.95
CA ILE A 45 0.15 24.07 23.43
C ILE A 45 0.73 25.04 22.37
N ARG A 46 0.24 24.99 21.13
CA ARG A 46 0.64 25.87 20.02
C ARG A 46 -0.59 26.44 19.34
N ASN A 47 -0.48 27.67 18.89
CA ASN A 47 -1.39 28.16 17.87
C ASN A 47 -1.20 27.30 16.62
N THR A 48 -2.25 26.58 16.25
CA THR A 48 -2.25 25.80 15.03
C THR A 48 -2.88 26.62 13.93
N PHE A 49 -2.17 26.71 12.83
CA PHE A 49 -2.68 27.30 11.60
C PHE A 49 -3.24 26.18 10.73
N GLU A 50 -4.19 26.51 9.88
CA GLU A 50 -4.62 25.58 8.84
C GLU A 50 -3.41 25.11 8.05
N ALA A 51 -3.20 23.81 8.01
CA ALA A 51 -2.19 23.23 7.13
C ALA A 51 -2.70 23.37 5.70
N ARG A 52 -2.13 24.30 4.95
CA ARG A 52 -2.39 24.41 3.53
C ARG A 52 -1.50 23.41 2.81
N GLY A 53 -2.12 22.49 2.09
CA GLY A 53 -1.45 21.52 1.27
C GLY A 53 -2.19 21.34 -0.05
N TYR A 54 -1.58 20.58 -0.93
CA TYR A 54 -2.16 20.22 -2.22
C TYR A 54 -2.17 18.71 -2.36
N THR A 55 -3.26 18.17 -2.89
CA THR A 55 -3.30 16.82 -3.40
C THR A 55 -3.16 16.85 -4.91
N ALA A 56 -2.31 15.99 -5.45
CA ALA A 56 -2.17 15.83 -6.89
C ALA A 56 -2.41 14.36 -7.26
N TRP A 57 -3.15 14.13 -8.33
CA TRP A 57 -3.35 12.78 -8.82
C TRP A 57 -2.05 12.19 -9.35
N ASP A 58 -1.71 10.97 -8.92
CA ASP A 58 -0.65 10.19 -9.52
C ASP A 58 -1.16 9.45 -10.75
N VAL A 59 -0.96 10.05 -11.91
CA VAL A 59 -1.40 9.48 -13.20
C VAL A 59 -0.64 8.20 -13.59
N SER A 60 0.43 7.86 -12.89
CA SER A 60 1.21 6.63 -13.15
C SER A 60 0.63 5.41 -12.42
N SER A 61 -0.35 5.61 -11.51
CA SER A 61 -1.06 4.55 -10.82
C SER A 61 -2.54 4.53 -11.23
N PRO A 62 -3.10 3.37 -11.56
CA PRO A 62 -4.50 3.27 -11.94
C PRO A 62 -5.43 3.55 -10.75
N ALA A 63 -6.57 4.17 -11.02
CA ALA A 63 -7.67 4.22 -10.06
C ALA A 63 -8.24 2.81 -9.85
N PHE A 64 -8.76 2.53 -8.67
CA PHE A 64 -9.28 1.21 -8.32
C PHE A 64 -10.53 1.32 -7.43
N ILE A 65 -11.27 0.22 -7.30
CA ILE A 65 -12.50 0.18 -6.50
C ILE A 65 -12.32 -0.77 -5.32
N VAL A 66 -12.61 -0.26 -4.12
CA VAL A 66 -12.69 -1.07 -2.90
C VAL A 66 -14.11 -0.97 -2.31
N GLY A 67 -14.83 -2.08 -2.34
CA GLY A 67 -16.26 -2.07 -2.00
C GLY A 67 -17.04 -1.20 -3.00
N ASN A 68 -17.66 -0.14 -2.52
CA ASN A 68 -18.40 0.85 -3.32
C ASN A 68 -17.64 2.18 -3.45
N THR A 69 -16.35 2.21 -3.12
CA THR A 69 -15.55 3.43 -3.11
C THR A 69 -14.56 3.43 -4.26
N LEU A 70 -14.61 4.45 -5.10
CA LEU A 70 -13.57 4.73 -6.09
C LEU A 70 -12.37 5.37 -5.37
N CYS A 71 -11.22 4.76 -5.52
CA CYS A 71 -9.94 5.24 -4.97
C CYS A 71 -9.05 5.75 -6.11
N ILE A 72 -8.56 6.96 -5.96
CA ILE A 72 -7.64 7.57 -6.93
C ILE A 72 -6.30 7.78 -6.21
N PRO A 73 -5.20 7.17 -6.68
CA PRO A 73 -3.88 7.39 -6.10
C PRO A 73 -3.48 8.85 -6.17
N THR A 74 -3.10 9.43 -5.05
CA THR A 74 -2.69 10.83 -4.95
C THR A 74 -1.41 10.99 -4.17
N VAL A 75 -0.72 12.09 -4.42
CA VAL A 75 0.38 12.59 -3.58
C VAL A 75 -0.08 13.83 -2.83
N PHE A 76 0.51 14.06 -1.67
CA PHE A 76 0.22 15.21 -0.82
C PHE A 76 1.48 16.03 -0.59
N VAL A 77 1.40 17.32 -0.92
CA VAL A 77 2.52 18.26 -0.79
C VAL A 77 2.09 19.50 -0.01
N SER A 78 3.03 20.09 0.72
CA SER A 78 2.80 21.33 1.44
C SER A 78 2.62 22.50 0.48
N TYR A 79 2.11 23.61 1.01
CA TYR A 79 2.01 24.87 0.24
C TYR A 79 3.36 25.33 -0.32
N THR A 80 4.45 25.05 0.36
CA THR A 80 5.82 25.40 -0.04
C THR A 80 6.51 24.32 -0.89
N GLY A 81 5.83 23.20 -1.15
CA GLY A 81 6.29 22.14 -2.05
C GLY A 81 7.02 20.98 -1.39
N GLU A 82 7.08 20.93 -0.05
CA GLU A 82 7.62 19.77 0.65
C GLU A 82 6.66 18.57 0.53
N ALA A 83 7.24 17.39 0.38
CA ALA A 83 6.48 16.15 0.40
C ALA A 83 5.91 15.90 1.80
N LEU A 84 4.60 15.65 1.87
CA LEU A 84 3.90 15.29 3.12
C LEU A 84 3.50 13.81 3.16
N ASP A 85 3.88 13.05 2.15
CA ASP A 85 3.65 11.62 2.03
C ASP A 85 4.95 10.86 1.68
N TYR A 86 4.86 9.55 1.59
CA TYR A 86 5.99 8.69 1.19
C TYR A 86 6.08 8.47 -0.33
N LYS A 87 5.02 8.73 -1.08
CA LYS A 87 4.95 8.48 -2.53
C LYS A 87 5.72 9.54 -3.33
N THR A 88 5.64 10.79 -2.94
CA THR A 88 6.37 11.89 -3.63
C THR A 88 7.87 11.66 -3.72
N PRO A 89 8.59 11.25 -2.65
CA PRO A 89 10.01 10.90 -2.75
C PRO A 89 10.28 9.75 -3.72
N LEU A 90 9.44 8.73 -3.73
CA LEU A 90 9.55 7.60 -4.68
C LEU A 90 9.44 8.09 -6.12
N LEU A 91 8.41 8.85 -6.45
CA LEU A 91 8.21 9.37 -7.81
C LEU A 91 9.37 10.26 -8.27
N ARG A 92 9.89 11.11 -7.36
CA ARG A 92 11.07 11.94 -7.65
C ARG A 92 12.31 11.08 -7.91
N SER A 93 12.54 10.04 -7.11
CA SER A 93 13.67 9.13 -7.30
C SER A 93 13.60 8.39 -8.62
N LEU A 94 12.42 7.94 -9.02
CA LEU A 94 12.19 7.27 -10.30
C LEU A 94 12.51 8.21 -11.49
N ALA A 95 12.08 9.45 -11.42
CA ALA A 95 12.36 10.44 -12.47
C ALA A 95 13.87 10.75 -12.59
N VAL A 96 14.58 10.85 -11.48
CA VAL A 96 16.04 11.07 -11.47
C VAL A 96 16.79 9.83 -11.98
N LEU A 97 16.34 8.65 -11.56
CA LEU A 97 16.92 7.37 -12.01
C LEU A 97 16.74 7.18 -13.51
N ASP A 98 15.52 7.41 -14.03
CA ASP A 98 15.23 7.31 -15.46
C ASP A 98 16.21 8.17 -16.28
N LYS A 99 16.36 9.45 -15.92
CA LYS A 99 17.27 10.36 -16.61
C LYS A 99 18.73 9.86 -16.58
N ALA A 100 19.23 9.50 -15.40
CA ALA A 100 20.61 9.04 -15.26
C ALA A 100 20.87 7.72 -16.02
N ALA A 101 19.88 6.80 -15.99
CA ALA A 101 19.99 5.52 -16.68
C ALA A 101 19.90 5.67 -18.19
N VAL A 102 19.06 6.55 -18.71
CA VAL A 102 19.00 6.89 -20.14
C VAL A 102 20.34 7.44 -20.63
N ASP A 103 20.96 8.35 -19.86
CA ASP A 103 22.29 8.89 -20.20
C ASP A 103 23.34 7.78 -20.33
N VAL A 104 23.32 6.78 -19.45
CA VAL A 104 24.21 5.62 -19.53
C VAL A 104 23.85 4.72 -20.73
N CYS A 105 22.57 4.45 -20.94
CA CYS A 105 22.12 3.63 -22.08
C CYS A 105 22.54 4.25 -23.42
N HIS A 106 22.58 5.56 -23.53
CA HIS A 106 23.01 6.26 -24.74
C HIS A 106 24.47 6.04 -25.10
N LEU A 107 25.28 5.45 -24.23
CA LEU A 107 26.65 4.99 -24.58
C LEU A 107 26.60 3.75 -25.47
N PHE A 108 25.49 3.03 -25.46
CA PHE A 108 25.30 1.76 -26.20
C PHE A 108 24.23 1.88 -27.28
N ASP A 109 23.11 2.52 -26.98
CA ASP A 109 21.99 2.70 -27.88
C ASP A 109 21.36 4.10 -27.72
N LYS A 110 21.43 4.91 -28.78
CA LYS A 110 20.91 6.29 -28.79
C LYS A 110 19.38 6.36 -28.88
N ASP A 111 18.70 5.25 -29.19
CA ASP A 111 17.25 5.23 -29.38
C ASP A 111 16.48 4.98 -28.07
N VAL A 112 17.17 4.66 -26.97
CA VAL A 112 16.55 4.50 -25.66
C VAL A 112 15.95 5.83 -25.21
N LYS A 113 14.63 5.83 -24.94
CA LYS A 113 13.87 7.01 -24.52
C LYS A 113 13.53 7.02 -23.04
N LYS A 114 13.49 5.84 -22.40
CA LYS A 114 13.07 5.70 -21.03
C LYS A 114 13.67 4.43 -20.42
N VAL A 115 14.00 4.52 -19.14
CA VAL A 115 14.39 3.38 -18.31
C VAL A 115 13.44 3.31 -17.13
N ILE A 116 12.84 2.14 -16.92
CA ILE A 116 11.84 1.91 -15.88
C ILE A 116 12.46 1.01 -14.81
N ALA A 117 12.42 1.47 -13.55
CA ALA A 117 12.74 0.61 -12.42
C ALA A 117 11.57 -0.34 -12.16
N THR A 118 11.87 -1.61 -11.93
CA THR A 118 10.89 -2.64 -11.61
C THR A 118 11.11 -3.17 -10.21
N LEU A 119 10.03 -3.63 -9.57
CA LEU A 119 10.02 -4.20 -8.23
C LEU A 119 9.08 -5.40 -8.18
N GLY A 120 9.57 -6.52 -7.65
CA GLY A 120 8.75 -7.60 -7.16
C GLY A 120 8.86 -7.61 -5.64
N TRP A 121 7.78 -7.28 -4.97
CA TRP A 121 7.76 -7.34 -3.51
C TRP A 121 7.56 -8.77 -3.02
N GLU A 122 8.01 -9.06 -1.82
CA GLU A 122 7.83 -10.32 -1.11
C GLU A 122 7.13 -10.00 0.20
N GLN A 123 5.81 -10.24 0.27
CA GLN A 123 5.07 -9.96 1.48
C GLN A 123 5.05 -11.18 2.39
N GLU A 124 5.88 -11.15 3.39
CA GLU A 124 5.84 -12.09 4.51
C GLU A 124 4.76 -11.68 5.52
N TYR A 125 4.14 -12.67 6.14
CA TYR A 125 3.11 -12.45 7.13
C TYR A 125 2.93 -13.66 8.06
N PHE A 126 2.49 -13.37 9.28
CA PHE A 126 2.04 -14.40 10.20
C PHE A 126 0.52 -14.50 10.18
N LEU A 127 -0.01 -15.72 10.27
CA LEU A 127 -1.42 -15.98 10.51
C LEU A 127 -1.63 -16.48 11.92
N ILE A 128 -2.52 -15.82 12.64
CA ILE A 128 -2.89 -16.18 14.01
C ILE A 128 -4.39 -16.51 14.03
N ASP A 129 -4.77 -17.59 14.69
CA ASP A 129 -6.17 -17.86 14.96
C ASP A 129 -6.80 -16.69 15.73
N GLU A 130 -7.97 -16.26 15.31
CA GLU A 130 -8.62 -15.06 15.84
C GLU A 130 -8.88 -15.16 17.36
N ALA A 131 -9.21 -16.36 17.86
CA ALA A 131 -9.42 -16.56 19.29
C ALA A 131 -8.12 -16.42 20.09
N LEU A 132 -7.02 -16.94 19.54
CA LEU A 132 -5.69 -16.79 20.16
C LEU A 132 -5.20 -15.35 20.12
N TYR A 133 -5.46 -14.63 19.05
CA TYR A 133 -5.14 -13.20 18.94
C TYR A 133 -5.82 -12.40 20.05
N TYR A 134 -7.12 -12.60 20.27
CA TYR A 134 -7.86 -11.87 21.30
C TYR A 134 -7.52 -12.33 22.74
N ALA A 135 -6.96 -13.52 22.91
CA ALA A 135 -6.47 -14.00 24.20
C ALA A 135 -5.11 -13.35 24.59
N ARG A 136 -4.46 -12.65 23.69
CA ARG A 136 -3.15 -12.05 23.88
C ARG A 136 -3.24 -10.52 23.91
N PRO A 137 -3.06 -9.87 25.09
CA PRO A 137 -3.14 -8.41 25.20
C PRO A 137 -2.15 -7.65 24.31
N ASP A 138 -0.95 -8.16 24.16
CA ASP A 138 0.07 -7.56 23.32
C ASP A 138 -0.33 -7.55 21.83
N LEU A 139 -0.85 -8.66 21.31
CA LEU A 139 -1.34 -8.73 19.94
C LEU A 139 -2.54 -7.81 19.74
N MET A 140 -3.50 -7.83 20.69
CA MET A 140 -4.73 -7.03 20.59
C MET A 140 -4.47 -5.53 20.65
N LEU A 141 -3.52 -5.09 21.50
CA LEU A 141 -3.26 -3.66 21.73
C LEU A 141 -2.18 -3.08 20.83
N ALA A 142 -1.19 -3.87 20.45
CA ALA A 142 -0.02 -3.38 19.70
C ALA A 142 0.12 -4.02 18.30
N ASP A 143 -0.72 -4.98 17.95
CA ASP A 143 -0.68 -5.73 16.68
C ASP A 143 0.68 -6.41 16.45
N ARG A 144 1.40 -6.73 17.52
CA ARG A 144 2.70 -7.40 17.54
C ARG A 144 2.96 -8.10 18.86
N THR A 145 3.89 -9.05 18.89
CA THR A 145 4.32 -9.72 20.10
C THR A 145 5.23 -8.82 20.94
N LEU A 146 4.87 -8.59 22.19
CA LEU A 146 5.68 -7.90 23.20
C LEU A 146 6.07 -8.83 24.35
N MET A 147 5.39 -9.96 24.48
CA MET A 147 5.61 -10.96 25.54
C MET A 147 5.77 -12.34 24.90
N GLY A 148 6.52 -13.19 25.55
CA GLY A 148 6.76 -14.56 25.11
C GLY A 148 8.24 -14.92 25.13
N HIS A 149 8.55 -16.04 24.52
CA HIS A 149 9.93 -16.50 24.32
C HIS A 149 10.08 -17.10 22.91
N PRO A 150 11.30 -17.30 22.44
CA PRO A 150 11.56 -17.93 21.16
C PRO A 150 10.88 -19.31 21.04
N SER A 151 10.59 -19.70 19.79
CA SER A 151 10.14 -21.04 19.47
C SER A 151 11.12 -22.09 20.01
N SER A 152 10.62 -23.25 20.47
CA SER A 152 11.45 -24.35 20.97
C SER A 152 12.42 -24.92 19.94
N LYS A 153 12.15 -24.72 18.66
CA LYS A 153 12.99 -25.17 17.55
C LYS A 153 13.85 -24.04 16.95
N ASP A 154 13.76 -22.83 17.51
CA ASP A 154 14.39 -21.64 16.97
C ASP A 154 14.02 -21.41 15.48
N GLN A 155 14.93 -20.88 14.68
CA GLN A 155 14.72 -20.72 13.23
C GLN A 155 15.31 -21.86 12.38
N GLN A 156 15.60 -22.99 12.98
CA GLN A 156 16.11 -24.19 12.28
C GLN A 156 14.98 -24.99 11.62
N LEU A 157 14.18 -24.31 10.76
CA LEU A 157 12.91 -24.85 10.32
C LEU A 157 12.79 -24.94 8.80
N SER A 158 13.87 -25.37 8.13
CA SER A 158 13.79 -25.70 6.71
C SER A 158 12.63 -26.66 6.40
N ASP A 159 12.26 -27.51 7.37
CA ASP A 159 11.11 -28.41 7.27
C ASP A 159 9.77 -27.65 7.14
N HIS A 160 9.63 -26.48 7.75
CA HIS A 160 8.42 -25.65 7.59
C HIS A 160 8.37 -24.99 6.23
N TYR A 161 9.47 -24.47 5.75
CA TYR A 161 9.55 -23.81 4.45
C TYR A 161 9.06 -24.72 3.31
N PHE A 162 9.46 -25.98 3.33
CA PHE A 162 9.06 -26.99 2.34
C PHE A 162 7.83 -27.82 2.74
N GLY A 163 7.24 -27.54 3.88
CA GLY A 163 6.09 -28.25 4.41
C GLY A 163 4.80 -28.01 3.63
N SER A 164 3.81 -28.84 3.90
CA SER A 164 2.46 -28.66 3.36
C SER A 164 1.77 -27.46 3.99
N ILE A 165 1.09 -26.66 3.18
CA ILE A 165 0.24 -25.56 3.66
C ILE A 165 -1.04 -26.18 4.24
N PRO A 166 -1.42 -25.88 5.49
CA PRO A 166 -2.66 -26.37 6.09
C PRO A 166 -3.89 -25.94 5.26
N ASP A 167 -4.89 -26.79 5.17
CA ASP A 167 -6.06 -26.57 4.30
C ASP A 167 -6.80 -25.25 4.60
N ARG A 168 -6.94 -24.90 5.88
CA ARG A 168 -7.55 -23.63 6.28
C ARG A 168 -6.73 -22.42 5.80
N VAL A 169 -5.43 -22.49 5.90
CA VAL A 169 -4.51 -21.45 5.39
C VAL A 169 -4.58 -21.39 3.87
N LYS A 170 -4.60 -22.53 3.21
CA LYS A 170 -4.73 -22.61 1.75
C LYS A 170 -6.05 -22.01 1.26
N ALA A 171 -7.14 -22.20 1.98
CA ALA A 171 -8.42 -21.58 1.67
C ALA A 171 -8.35 -20.04 1.76
N PHE A 172 -7.75 -19.52 2.81
CA PHE A 172 -7.47 -18.09 2.97
C PHE A 172 -6.60 -17.56 1.82
N MET A 173 -5.51 -18.26 1.50
CA MET A 173 -4.60 -17.85 0.42
C MET A 173 -5.28 -17.77 -0.94
N LYS A 174 -6.14 -18.75 -1.26
CA LYS A 174 -6.91 -18.75 -2.51
C LYS A 174 -7.89 -17.57 -2.59
N GLU A 175 -8.53 -17.23 -1.49
CA GLU A 175 -9.49 -16.14 -1.49
C GLU A 175 -8.79 -14.79 -1.60
N PHE A 176 -7.73 -14.52 -0.86
CA PHE A 176 -7.03 -13.25 -1.00
C PHE A 176 -6.37 -13.09 -2.38
N GLU A 177 -5.83 -14.14 -2.95
CA GLU A 177 -5.29 -14.15 -4.31
C GLU A 177 -6.37 -13.77 -5.33
N PHE A 178 -7.55 -14.33 -5.21
CA PHE A 178 -8.68 -13.99 -6.08
C PHE A 178 -9.13 -12.53 -5.93
N GLU A 179 -9.21 -12.03 -4.70
CA GLU A 179 -9.54 -10.61 -4.45
C GLU A 179 -8.41 -9.67 -4.95
N ALA A 180 -7.14 -10.09 -4.86
CA ALA A 180 -6.01 -9.36 -5.41
C ALA A 180 -6.10 -9.23 -6.93
N TYR A 181 -6.45 -10.30 -7.63
CA TYR A 181 -6.60 -10.27 -9.09
C TYR A 181 -7.70 -9.31 -9.56
N LYS A 182 -8.76 -9.13 -8.78
CA LYS A 182 -9.80 -8.13 -9.08
C LYS A 182 -9.27 -6.69 -9.03
N LEU A 183 -8.20 -6.46 -8.27
CA LEU A 183 -7.52 -5.17 -8.16
C LEU A 183 -6.34 -5.04 -9.15
N GLY A 184 -6.12 -6.04 -10.00
CA GLY A 184 -5.00 -6.06 -10.94
C GLY A 184 -3.66 -6.45 -10.32
N ILE A 185 -3.62 -6.91 -9.06
CA ILE A 185 -2.39 -7.31 -8.38
C ILE A 185 -1.97 -8.70 -8.89
N PRO A 186 -0.82 -8.83 -9.56
CA PRO A 186 -0.42 -10.06 -10.23
C PRO A 186 0.28 -11.05 -9.28
N VAL A 187 -0.41 -11.50 -8.23
CA VAL A 187 0.13 -12.51 -7.29
C VAL A 187 0.57 -13.75 -8.07
N LYS A 188 1.78 -14.22 -7.83
CA LYS A 188 2.39 -15.34 -8.54
C LYS A 188 2.64 -16.55 -7.65
N THR A 189 3.19 -16.33 -6.48
CA THR A 189 3.57 -17.39 -5.56
C THR A 189 2.98 -17.17 -4.18
N ARG A 190 2.75 -18.26 -3.49
CA ARG A 190 2.42 -18.34 -2.07
C ARG A 190 2.99 -19.61 -1.48
N HIS A 191 3.63 -19.51 -0.35
CA HIS A 191 4.31 -20.64 0.30
C HIS A 191 4.48 -20.42 1.80
N ASN A 192 4.96 -21.45 2.47
CA ASN A 192 5.40 -21.34 3.87
C ASN A 192 6.71 -20.57 3.93
N GLU A 193 6.89 -19.83 5.03
CA GLU A 193 8.15 -19.27 5.43
C GLU A 193 8.84 -20.08 6.54
N VAL A 194 10.04 -19.64 6.95
CA VAL A 194 10.89 -20.39 7.87
C VAL A 194 10.28 -20.53 9.27
N ALA A 195 9.60 -19.50 9.76
CA ALA A 195 8.99 -19.53 11.07
C ALA A 195 7.62 -20.23 11.08
N PRO A 196 7.24 -20.87 12.19
CA PRO A 196 5.90 -21.46 12.34
C PRO A 196 4.80 -20.41 12.11
N ASN A 197 3.79 -20.74 11.29
CA ASN A 197 2.70 -19.86 10.88
C ASN A 197 3.13 -18.58 10.17
N GLN A 198 4.33 -18.54 9.65
CA GLN A 198 4.80 -17.53 8.71
C GLN A 198 4.62 -18.03 7.29
N PHE A 199 4.12 -17.15 6.44
CA PHE A 199 3.84 -17.40 5.03
C PHE A 199 4.28 -16.21 4.21
N GLU A 200 4.43 -16.44 2.92
CA GLU A 200 4.79 -15.39 1.97
C GLU A 200 3.89 -15.43 0.74
N CYS A 201 3.71 -14.28 0.14
CA CYS A 201 3.26 -14.19 -1.25
C CYS A 201 4.10 -13.16 -2.01
N ALA A 202 4.31 -13.44 -3.29
CA ALA A 202 5.03 -12.56 -4.19
C ALA A 202 4.31 -12.43 -5.53
N PRO A 203 4.36 -11.25 -6.18
CA PRO A 203 3.78 -11.02 -7.50
C PRO A 203 4.78 -11.30 -8.62
N VAL A 204 4.32 -11.21 -9.86
CA VAL A 204 5.19 -10.84 -10.96
C VAL A 204 5.64 -9.40 -10.73
N PHE A 205 6.90 -9.08 -11.01
CA PHE A 205 7.42 -7.74 -10.88
C PHE A 205 6.70 -6.75 -11.81
N GLU A 206 6.55 -5.53 -11.34
CA GLU A 206 5.90 -4.44 -12.06
C GLU A 206 6.77 -3.17 -12.00
N GLU A 207 6.31 -2.09 -12.60
CA GLU A 207 6.91 -0.77 -12.39
C GLU A 207 6.89 -0.43 -10.88
N ALA A 208 7.98 0.13 -10.38
CA ALA A 208 8.23 0.20 -8.94
C ALA A 208 7.16 1.00 -8.16
N ASN A 209 6.62 2.08 -8.71
CA ASN A 209 5.56 2.83 -8.06
C ASN A 209 4.26 2.02 -7.96
N LEU A 210 3.87 1.38 -9.05
CA LEU A 210 2.69 0.51 -9.08
C LEU A 210 2.86 -0.69 -8.14
N ALA A 211 4.05 -1.30 -8.14
CA ALA A 211 4.35 -2.42 -7.26
C ALA A 211 4.20 -2.05 -5.78
N VAL A 212 4.66 -0.87 -5.37
CA VAL A 212 4.48 -0.38 -3.99
C VAL A 212 3.01 -0.18 -3.65
N ASP A 213 2.22 0.42 -4.53
CA ASP A 213 0.78 0.56 -4.33
C ASP A 213 0.09 -0.79 -4.19
N HIS A 214 0.43 -1.74 -5.06
CA HIS A 214 -0.12 -3.09 -5.01
C HIS A 214 0.25 -3.82 -3.72
N ASN A 215 1.46 -3.60 -3.17
CA ASN A 215 1.80 -4.17 -1.87
C ASN A 215 0.94 -3.60 -0.73
N GLN A 216 0.68 -2.29 -0.71
CA GLN A 216 -0.22 -1.71 0.28
C GLN A 216 -1.65 -2.25 0.16
N LEU A 217 -2.13 -2.40 -1.06
CA LEU A 217 -3.46 -2.96 -1.32
C LEU A 217 -3.57 -4.43 -0.91
N ILE A 218 -2.57 -5.26 -1.21
CA ILE A 218 -2.61 -6.68 -0.83
C ILE A 218 -2.63 -6.87 0.68
N MET A 219 -1.90 -6.04 1.43
CA MET A 219 -1.93 -6.08 2.90
C MET A 219 -3.34 -5.79 3.45
N ASP A 220 -4.06 -4.82 2.87
CA ASP A 220 -5.46 -4.56 3.24
C ASP A 220 -6.39 -5.72 2.85
N VAL A 221 -6.25 -6.25 1.64
CA VAL A 221 -7.00 -7.42 1.17
C VAL A 221 -6.80 -8.61 2.13
N MET A 222 -5.54 -8.90 2.49
CA MET A 222 -5.22 -9.97 3.42
C MET A 222 -5.90 -9.79 4.77
N ARG A 223 -5.86 -8.58 5.35
CA ARG A 223 -6.55 -8.31 6.63
C ARG A 223 -8.05 -8.55 6.55
N ARG A 224 -8.69 -8.14 5.46
CA ARG A 224 -10.15 -8.31 5.27
C ARG A 224 -10.51 -9.78 5.08
N VAL A 225 -9.77 -10.48 4.24
CA VAL A 225 -10.02 -11.91 3.95
C VAL A 225 -9.72 -12.78 5.16
N ALA A 226 -8.63 -12.50 5.89
CA ALA A 226 -8.27 -13.27 7.09
C ALA A 226 -9.42 -13.32 8.12
N ARG A 227 -10.11 -12.21 8.35
CA ARG A 227 -11.26 -12.16 9.26
C ARG A 227 -12.39 -13.11 8.85
N LYS A 228 -12.65 -13.29 7.57
CA LYS A 228 -13.65 -14.26 7.09
C LYS A 228 -13.25 -15.70 7.44
N HIS A 229 -11.95 -15.99 7.41
CA HIS A 229 -11.38 -17.29 7.76
C HIS A 229 -11.07 -17.46 9.27
N LYS A 230 -11.49 -16.51 10.11
CA LYS A 230 -11.20 -16.50 11.54
C LYS A 230 -9.69 -16.48 11.83
N PHE A 231 -8.96 -15.73 11.02
CA PHE A 231 -7.56 -15.40 11.21
C PHE A 231 -7.34 -13.91 11.45
N ARG A 232 -6.20 -13.62 12.02
CA ARG A 232 -5.56 -12.30 12.01
C ARG A 232 -4.22 -12.40 11.32
N VAL A 233 -3.91 -11.38 10.53
CA VAL A 233 -2.62 -11.25 9.85
C VAL A 233 -1.77 -10.24 10.62
N LEU A 234 -0.51 -10.59 10.85
CA LEU A 234 0.53 -9.68 11.34
C LEU A 234 1.59 -9.55 10.24
N PHE A 235 1.98 -8.31 9.94
CA PHE A 235 3.04 -7.98 8.99
C PHE A 235 4.29 -7.51 9.72
#